data_a779bec483d97c89932071ae54891a4b
#
_entry.id   a779bec483d97c89932071ae54891a4b
#
_cell.length_a   1.000
_cell.length_b   1.000
_cell.length_c   1.000
_cell.angle_alpha   90.00
_cell.angle_beta   90.00
_cell.angle_gamma   90.00
#
_symmetry.space_group_name_H-M   'P 1'
#
loop_
_entity.id
_entity.type
_entity.pdbx_description
1 polymer ?
#
loop_
_entity_poly.entity_id
_entity_poly.type
_entity_poly.pdbx_seq_one_letter_code
_entity_poly.pdbx_strand_id
1 'polypeptide(L)'
;MEQHKHILTCILVLTCILSVQVRAGLFLTGVTQTRHQRRAFWRQSSQGGPIVVIVVTDSCASVPEAMAAELGIEVVPYYVHSVRGTLRDNIDMPADEFYEWLKSAPEWPTTANPSAGEYLEAFRAAARRGTGVVAVSMTGTGSGGYQSALLARRLAETELPGFPIEVVDTQQVAMAHGWAVIQAARAALQGLSLSEVVTVARRIAAQAFVGFTNDTLEYLQRGGRIGKVTSMVGDLLDIKPIIGMRGGMPAPLGVARSRAAAYKRIVALALNRIPEGSTIRAALMHVAARDEVEKFRALLEERYSVLEWVIAQLSPALGVHSGPGTVGISIIPDAPLG
;
A
#
# COMPACT_ATOMS: atom_id res chain seq x y z
N MET A 1 48.88 -1.56 -35.39
CA MET A 1 47.65 -0.75 -35.23
C MET A 1 46.46 -1.58 -34.77
N GLU A 2 46.48 -2.89 -34.89
CA GLU A 2 45.40 -3.80 -34.43
C GLU A 2 45.45 -4.17 -32.96
N GLN A 3 46.62 -4.22 -32.33
CA GLN A 3 46.73 -4.57 -30.89
C GLN A 3 46.14 -3.52 -29.93
N HIS A 4 46.05 -2.23 -30.31
CA HIS A 4 45.45 -1.20 -29.47
C HIS A 4 43.91 -1.22 -29.49
N LYS A 5 43.27 -1.75 -30.53
CA LYS A 5 41.81 -1.88 -30.57
C LYS A 5 41.29 -2.98 -29.63
N HIS A 6 42.02 -4.08 -29.48
CA HIS A 6 41.61 -5.16 -28.57
C HIS A 6 41.73 -4.80 -27.10
N ILE A 7 42.70 -3.97 -26.70
CA ILE A 7 42.87 -3.53 -25.31
C ILE A 7 41.74 -2.56 -24.91
N LEU A 8 41.33 -1.63 -25.77
CA LEU A 8 40.23 -0.71 -25.52
C LEU A 8 38.87 -1.43 -25.41
N THR A 9 38.64 -2.46 -26.24
CA THR A 9 37.41 -3.25 -26.21
C THR A 9 37.32 -4.10 -24.94
N CYS A 10 38.43 -4.68 -24.49
CA CYS A 10 38.47 -5.41 -23.20
C CYS A 10 38.24 -4.50 -21.97
N ILE A 11 38.76 -3.28 -21.97
CA ILE A 11 38.55 -2.34 -20.86
C ILE A 11 37.09 -1.86 -20.79
N LEU A 12 36.44 -1.61 -21.93
CA LEU A 12 35.04 -1.23 -22.02
C LEU A 12 34.09 -2.38 -21.61
N VAL A 13 34.40 -3.61 -21.95
CA VAL A 13 33.64 -4.79 -21.58
C VAL A 13 33.81 -5.10 -20.07
N LEU A 14 35.04 -4.96 -19.54
CA LEU A 14 35.28 -5.14 -18.08
C LEU A 14 34.58 -4.06 -17.23
N THR A 15 34.56 -2.80 -17.68
CA THR A 15 33.84 -1.73 -16.97
C THR A 15 32.33 -1.93 -17.05
N CYS A 16 31.81 -2.44 -18.16
CA CYS A 16 30.38 -2.75 -18.30
C CYS A 16 29.98 -3.97 -17.43
N ILE A 17 30.80 -5.02 -17.36
CA ILE A 17 30.56 -6.21 -16.54
C ILE A 17 30.71 -5.88 -15.06
N LEU A 18 31.66 -5.06 -14.64
CA LEU A 18 31.76 -4.61 -13.25
C LEU A 18 30.60 -3.72 -12.83
N SER A 19 30.06 -2.87 -13.70
CA SER A 19 28.89 -2.05 -13.39
C SER A 19 27.59 -2.87 -13.30
N VAL A 20 27.47 -3.96 -14.07
CA VAL A 20 26.33 -4.89 -14.01
C VAL A 20 26.44 -5.82 -12.80
N GLN A 21 27.65 -6.30 -12.44
CA GLN A 21 27.84 -7.13 -11.26
C GLN A 21 27.68 -6.36 -9.93
N VAL A 22 28.08 -5.09 -9.90
CA VAL A 22 27.80 -4.23 -8.73
C VAL A 22 26.30 -3.93 -8.59
N ARG A 23 25.55 -3.82 -9.69
CA ARG A 23 24.09 -3.70 -9.64
C ARG A 23 23.37 -5.02 -9.32
N ALA A 24 23.86 -6.16 -9.83
CA ALA A 24 23.28 -7.49 -9.55
C ALA A 24 23.64 -8.02 -8.15
N GLY A 25 24.81 -7.70 -7.62
CA GLY A 25 25.23 -8.09 -6.27
C GLY A 25 24.46 -7.40 -5.15
N LEU A 26 23.82 -6.26 -5.41
CA LEU A 26 22.92 -5.57 -4.47
C LEU A 26 21.53 -6.20 -4.39
N PHE A 27 21.17 -7.10 -5.32
CA PHE A 27 19.86 -7.74 -5.37
C PHE A 27 19.81 -9.15 -4.77
N LEU A 28 20.95 -9.78 -4.46
CA LEU A 28 21.01 -11.20 -4.07
C LEU A 28 21.56 -11.49 -2.68
N THR A 29 21.99 -10.48 -1.93
CA THR A 29 22.37 -10.68 -0.53
C THR A 29 21.43 -9.89 0.35
N GLY A 30 20.61 -10.59 1.14
CA GLY A 30 19.81 -10.03 2.24
C GLY A 30 20.71 -9.45 3.34
N VAL A 31 21.49 -8.43 3.02
CA VAL A 31 22.32 -7.69 3.97
C VAL A 31 21.41 -6.67 4.63
N THR A 32 21.06 -6.92 5.88
CA THR A 32 20.56 -5.90 6.81
C THR A 32 21.52 -4.72 6.85
N GLN A 33 21.28 -3.71 6.01
CA GLN A 33 22.04 -2.45 6.11
C GLN A 33 21.83 -1.85 7.49
N THR A 34 22.92 -1.71 8.24
CA THR A 34 22.88 -1.09 9.57
C THR A 34 22.42 0.38 9.47
N ARG A 35 21.81 0.91 10.54
CA ARG A 35 21.42 2.34 10.64
C ARG A 35 22.53 3.33 10.21
N HIS A 36 23.79 2.95 10.35
CA HIS A 36 24.95 3.77 9.94
C HIS A 36 25.17 3.80 8.44
N GLN A 37 24.98 2.69 7.72
CA GLN A 37 25.12 2.65 6.25
C GLN A 37 24.00 3.42 5.55
N ARG A 38 22.78 3.40 6.12
CA ARG A 38 21.65 4.23 5.65
C ARG A 38 21.94 5.72 5.83
N ARG A 39 22.53 6.14 6.96
CA ARG A 39 22.93 7.54 7.21
C ARG A 39 24.03 8.03 6.26
N ALA A 40 24.94 7.18 5.83
CA ALA A 40 26.00 7.54 4.87
C ALA A 40 25.43 7.74 3.46
N PHE A 41 24.53 6.89 3.01
CA PHE A 41 23.86 7.02 1.69
C PHE A 41 23.11 8.36 1.58
N TRP A 42 22.38 8.75 2.63
CA TRP A 42 21.58 9.99 2.64
C TRP A 42 22.40 11.27 2.89
N ARG A 43 23.59 11.19 3.50
CA ARG A 43 24.47 12.36 3.66
C ARG A 43 25.13 12.80 2.35
N GLN A 44 25.29 11.91 1.36
CA GLN A 44 25.87 12.25 0.07
C GLN A 44 24.89 13.02 -0.86
N SER A 45 23.57 12.97 -0.58
CA SER A 45 22.54 13.63 -1.39
C SER A 45 22.30 15.12 -1.06
N SER A 46 22.91 15.66 0.00
CA SER A 46 22.65 17.04 0.47
C SER A 46 23.49 18.13 -0.18
N GLN A 47 24.38 17.78 -1.16
CA GLN A 47 25.15 18.78 -1.93
C GLN A 47 25.03 18.50 -3.43
N GLY A 48 23.92 18.95 -4.05
CA GLY A 48 23.71 18.83 -5.51
C GLY A 48 23.43 17.41 -6.02
N GLY A 49 23.00 16.51 -5.14
CA GLY A 49 22.59 15.15 -5.46
C GLY A 49 21.21 15.09 -6.14
N PRO A 50 20.83 13.91 -6.67
CA PRO A 50 19.54 13.75 -7.35
C PRO A 50 18.37 14.11 -6.43
N ILE A 51 17.29 14.64 -7.00
CA ILE A 51 16.03 14.92 -6.29
C ILE A 51 15.55 13.61 -5.66
N VAL A 52 15.43 13.61 -4.32
CA VAL A 52 14.96 12.45 -3.57
C VAL A 52 13.61 12.78 -2.98
N VAL A 53 12.56 12.21 -3.56
CA VAL A 53 11.20 12.32 -3.03
C VAL A 53 10.99 11.24 -1.98
N ILE A 54 10.52 11.62 -0.80
CA ILE A 54 10.13 10.68 0.25
C ILE A 54 8.62 10.41 0.15
N VAL A 55 8.25 9.14 0.19
CA VAL A 55 6.84 8.74 0.23
C VAL A 55 6.43 8.49 1.67
N VAL A 56 5.40 9.21 2.12
CA VAL A 56 4.73 9.03 3.41
C VAL A 56 3.36 8.41 3.13
N THR A 57 2.94 7.47 3.95
CA THR A 57 1.61 6.87 3.86
C THR A 57 1.04 6.60 5.25
N ASP A 58 -0.19 6.14 5.31
CA ASP A 58 -0.79 5.64 6.54
C ASP A 58 -0.82 4.10 6.58
N SER A 59 -1.01 3.53 7.78
CA SER A 59 -0.98 2.08 7.98
C SER A 59 -2.10 1.32 7.25
N CYS A 60 -3.18 2.01 6.86
CA CYS A 60 -4.26 1.42 6.08
C CYS A 60 -3.86 1.09 4.62
N ALA A 61 -2.65 1.45 4.18
CA ALA A 61 -2.06 0.95 2.95
C ALA A 61 -1.83 -0.57 2.98
N SER A 62 -1.69 -1.13 4.18
CA SER A 62 -1.41 -2.56 4.40
C SER A 62 -0.20 -3.07 3.59
N VAL A 63 0.76 -2.18 3.32
CA VAL A 63 2.03 -2.55 2.70
C VAL A 63 2.84 -3.38 3.70
N PRO A 64 3.34 -4.56 3.32
CA PRO A 64 4.18 -5.37 4.20
C PRO A 64 5.38 -4.56 4.73
N GLU A 65 5.67 -4.68 6.03
CA GLU A 65 6.72 -3.91 6.70
C GLU A 65 8.09 -4.03 6.01
N ALA A 66 8.47 -5.23 5.62
CA ALA A 66 9.73 -5.47 4.90
C ALA A 66 9.79 -4.68 3.59
N MET A 67 8.68 -4.64 2.83
CA MET A 67 8.59 -3.90 1.57
C MET A 67 8.58 -2.37 1.82
N ALA A 68 7.87 -1.89 2.83
CA ALA A 68 7.89 -0.49 3.21
C ALA A 68 9.30 -0.03 3.60
N ALA A 69 10.01 -0.87 4.37
CA ALA A 69 11.39 -0.60 4.77
C ALA A 69 12.37 -0.61 3.57
N GLU A 70 12.23 -1.57 2.64
CA GLU A 70 13.04 -1.66 1.43
C GLU A 70 12.87 -0.44 0.53
N LEU A 71 11.63 0.00 0.35
CA LEU A 71 11.28 1.14 -0.51
C LEU A 71 11.46 2.50 0.20
N GLY A 72 11.84 2.53 1.48
CA GLY A 72 12.04 3.76 2.24
C GLY A 72 10.75 4.52 2.53
N ILE A 73 9.60 3.83 2.51
CA ILE A 73 8.29 4.39 2.80
C ILE A 73 8.17 4.70 4.29
N GLU A 74 7.71 5.90 4.62
CA GLU A 74 7.40 6.32 5.99
C GLU A 74 5.90 6.05 6.26
N VAL A 75 5.61 5.24 7.29
CA VAL A 75 4.23 4.87 7.62
C VAL A 75 3.79 5.58 8.89
N VAL A 76 2.70 6.35 8.81
CA VAL A 76 2.05 7.00 9.95
C VAL A 76 0.92 6.09 10.44
N PRO A 77 0.95 5.65 11.72
CA PRO A 77 0.01 4.66 12.19
C PRO A 77 -1.38 5.25 12.45
N TYR A 78 -2.42 4.50 12.10
CA TYR A 78 -3.75 4.67 12.65
C TYR A 78 -3.80 4.19 14.10
N TYR A 79 -4.94 4.36 14.74
CA TYR A 79 -5.16 3.95 16.12
C TYR A 79 -6.38 3.04 16.24
N VAL A 80 -6.28 2.08 17.14
CA VAL A 80 -7.40 1.28 17.60
C VAL A 80 -7.63 1.56 19.09
N HIS A 81 -8.82 2.01 19.44
CA HIS A 81 -9.26 2.22 20.81
C HIS A 81 -10.06 1.01 21.28
N SER A 82 -9.68 0.44 22.39
CA SER A 82 -10.31 -0.75 22.98
C SER A 82 -10.24 -0.72 24.49
N VAL A 83 -10.82 -1.72 25.16
CA VAL A 83 -10.66 -1.94 26.61
C VAL A 83 -9.20 -2.15 27.02
N ARG A 84 -8.31 -2.49 26.11
CA ARG A 84 -6.87 -2.60 26.35
C ARG A 84 -6.14 -1.26 26.21
N GLY A 85 -6.87 -0.17 25.97
CA GLY A 85 -6.32 1.15 25.71
C GLY A 85 -6.26 1.51 24.26
N THR A 86 -5.49 2.54 23.94
CA THR A 86 -5.24 3.02 22.58
C THR A 86 -3.97 2.37 22.03
N LEU A 87 -4.10 1.63 20.93
CA LEU A 87 -3.03 0.92 20.27
C LEU A 87 -2.69 1.59 18.93
N ARG A 88 -1.42 1.80 18.68
CA ARG A 88 -0.92 2.19 17.34
C ARG A 88 -0.94 0.98 16.43
N ASP A 89 -1.56 1.16 15.28
CA ASP A 89 -1.81 0.13 14.28
C ASP A 89 -0.50 -0.54 13.81
N ASN A 90 -0.40 -1.86 13.95
CA ASN A 90 0.77 -2.70 13.67
C ASN A 90 2.06 -2.38 14.47
N ILE A 91 1.99 -1.49 15.48
CA ILE A 91 3.18 -1.12 16.28
C ILE A 91 3.10 -1.70 17.68
N ASP A 92 1.99 -1.45 18.36
CA ASP A 92 1.84 -1.81 19.79
C ASP A 92 1.34 -3.25 19.96
N MET A 93 0.74 -3.83 18.91
CA MET A 93 0.29 -5.21 18.87
C MET A 93 0.40 -5.77 17.44
N PRO A 94 1.00 -6.94 17.22
CA PRO A 94 0.98 -7.61 15.93
C PRO A 94 -0.43 -7.90 15.45
N ALA A 95 -0.68 -7.81 14.15
CA ALA A 95 -2.01 -8.00 13.58
C ALA A 95 -2.60 -9.39 13.90
N ASP A 96 -1.79 -10.45 13.91
CA ASP A 96 -2.27 -11.81 14.26
C ASP A 96 -2.80 -11.87 15.69
N GLU A 97 -2.08 -11.30 16.66
CA GLU A 97 -2.52 -11.23 18.07
C GLU A 97 -3.77 -10.39 18.21
N PHE A 98 -3.83 -9.26 17.50
CA PHE A 98 -5.00 -8.39 17.50
C PHE A 98 -6.25 -9.11 16.99
N TYR A 99 -6.14 -9.87 15.91
CA TYR A 99 -7.29 -10.57 15.31
C TYR A 99 -7.76 -11.75 16.14
N GLU A 100 -6.87 -12.45 16.83
CA GLU A 100 -7.28 -13.47 17.79
C GLU A 100 -8.07 -12.83 18.96
N TRP A 101 -7.57 -11.71 19.49
CA TRP A 101 -8.30 -10.97 20.51
C TRP A 101 -9.65 -10.43 20.01
N LEU A 102 -9.72 -9.88 18.79
CA LEU A 102 -10.92 -9.28 18.22
C LEU A 102 -12.11 -10.26 18.15
N LYS A 103 -11.85 -11.55 17.92
CA LYS A 103 -12.89 -12.60 17.89
C LYS A 103 -13.67 -12.74 19.20
N SER A 104 -13.05 -12.40 20.32
CA SER A 104 -13.62 -12.52 21.66
C SER A 104 -13.61 -11.21 22.43
N ALA A 105 -13.46 -10.08 21.74
CA ALA A 105 -13.40 -8.78 22.38
C ALA A 105 -14.72 -8.49 23.14
N PRO A 106 -14.64 -8.13 24.43
CA PRO A 106 -15.84 -7.89 25.25
C PRO A 106 -16.61 -6.64 24.81
N GLU A 107 -15.90 -5.69 24.24
CA GLU A 107 -16.44 -4.46 23.67
C GLU A 107 -15.90 -4.24 22.26
N TRP A 108 -16.71 -3.62 21.42
CA TRP A 108 -16.34 -3.36 20.04
C TRP A 108 -15.28 -2.25 19.97
N PRO A 109 -14.09 -2.49 19.40
CA PRO A 109 -13.09 -1.47 19.26
C PRO A 109 -13.50 -0.41 18.22
N THR A 110 -13.00 0.80 18.40
CA THR A 110 -13.15 1.90 17.45
C THR A 110 -11.78 2.31 16.87
N THR A 111 -11.78 3.10 15.81
CA THR A 111 -10.54 3.54 15.16
C THR A 111 -10.46 5.04 15.09
N ALA A 112 -9.24 5.58 15.15
CA ALA A 112 -8.97 6.98 14.88
C ALA A 112 -7.85 7.09 13.82
N ASN A 113 -7.95 8.13 13.01
CA ASN A 113 -6.89 8.46 12.05
C ASN A 113 -5.72 9.20 12.74
N PRO A 114 -4.53 9.22 12.13
CA PRO A 114 -3.42 10.01 12.60
C PRO A 114 -3.79 11.50 12.67
N SER A 115 -3.23 12.19 13.64
CA SER A 115 -3.37 13.64 13.80
C SER A 115 -2.52 14.42 12.77
N ALA A 116 -2.81 15.70 12.59
CA ALA A 116 -1.98 16.58 11.77
C ALA A 116 -0.55 16.72 12.35
N GLY A 117 -0.39 16.62 13.68
CA GLY A 117 0.93 16.64 14.33
C GLY A 117 1.80 15.47 13.92
N GLU A 118 1.23 14.28 13.85
CA GLU A 118 1.98 13.07 13.46
C GLU A 118 2.40 13.09 11.98
N TYR A 119 1.53 13.55 11.09
CA TYR A 119 1.93 13.80 9.70
C TYR A 119 3.01 14.87 9.59
N LEU A 120 2.93 15.94 10.40
CA LEU A 120 3.96 16.98 10.43
C LEU A 120 5.32 16.43 10.90
N GLU A 121 5.35 15.56 11.90
CA GLU A 121 6.56 14.85 12.31
C GLU A 121 7.13 13.98 11.17
N ALA A 122 6.28 13.27 10.45
CA ALA A 122 6.69 12.51 9.27
C ALA A 122 7.27 13.42 8.18
N PHE A 123 6.68 14.60 7.94
CA PHE A 123 7.20 15.58 6.97
C PHE A 123 8.54 16.18 7.43
N ARG A 124 8.71 16.46 8.72
CA ARG A 124 10.00 16.87 9.29
C ARG A 124 11.07 15.79 9.12
N ALA A 125 10.69 14.52 9.34
CA ALA A 125 11.58 13.39 9.11
C ALA A 125 11.96 13.25 7.64
N ALA A 126 11.01 13.43 6.72
CA ALA A 126 11.24 13.43 5.28
C ALA A 126 12.15 14.58 4.84
N ALA A 127 11.96 15.79 5.36
CA ALA A 127 12.77 16.96 5.02
C ALA A 127 14.25 16.81 5.42
N ARG A 128 14.56 15.97 6.40
CA ARG A 128 15.96 15.64 6.76
C ARG A 128 16.63 14.64 5.82
N ARG A 129 15.87 14.00 4.93
CA ARG A 129 16.33 12.88 4.10
C ARG A 129 16.13 13.10 2.60
N GLY A 130 15.23 14.00 2.22
CA GLY A 130 14.84 14.22 0.84
C GLY A 130 14.68 15.69 0.49
N THR A 131 14.38 15.95 -0.77
CA THR A 131 14.16 17.29 -1.34
C THR A 131 12.67 17.61 -1.56
N GLY A 132 11.79 16.66 -1.24
CA GLY A 132 10.35 16.79 -1.27
C GLY A 132 9.66 15.57 -0.69
N VAL A 133 8.39 15.71 -0.36
CA VAL A 133 7.58 14.61 0.19
C VAL A 133 6.22 14.53 -0.50
N VAL A 134 5.76 13.32 -0.75
CA VAL A 134 4.37 13.05 -1.09
C VAL A 134 3.73 12.18 -0.02
N ALA A 135 2.65 12.67 0.61
CA ALA A 135 1.78 11.88 1.46
C ALA A 135 0.69 11.23 0.59
N VAL A 136 0.76 9.92 0.44
CA VAL A 136 -0.25 9.12 -0.26
C VAL A 136 -1.16 8.54 0.80
N SER A 137 -2.40 9.02 0.88
CA SER A 137 -3.35 8.71 1.95
C SER A 137 -4.48 7.82 1.46
N MET A 138 -5.01 7.00 2.37
CA MET A 138 -6.25 6.28 2.10
C MET A 138 -7.40 7.25 1.83
N THR A 139 -8.55 6.71 1.41
CA THR A 139 -9.73 7.48 1.05
C THR A 139 -10.12 8.55 2.07
N GLY A 140 -10.13 9.81 1.63
CA GLY A 140 -10.58 10.95 2.44
C GLY A 140 -12.09 11.00 2.67
N THR A 141 -12.88 10.24 1.89
CA THR A 141 -14.33 10.10 2.09
C THR A 141 -14.64 9.17 3.26
N GLY A 142 -13.82 8.12 3.46
CA GLY A 142 -14.03 7.11 4.50
C GLY A 142 -13.30 7.39 5.81
N SER A 143 -12.33 8.33 5.81
CA SER A 143 -11.48 8.62 6.98
C SER A 143 -10.95 10.04 6.97
N GLY A 144 -10.67 10.57 8.17
CA GLY A 144 -10.08 11.90 8.37
C GLY A 144 -8.58 12.00 8.09
N GLY A 145 -7.88 10.91 7.80
CA GLY A 145 -6.41 10.89 7.61
C GLY A 145 -5.93 11.84 6.51
N TYR A 146 -6.61 11.84 5.38
CA TYR A 146 -6.33 12.78 4.29
C TYR A 146 -6.43 14.25 4.73
N GLN A 147 -7.47 14.60 5.50
CA GLN A 147 -7.63 15.97 6.02
C GLN A 147 -6.55 16.33 7.04
N SER A 148 -6.14 15.37 7.87
CA SER A 148 -5.00 15.54 8.79
C SER A 148 -3.70 15.80 8.03
N ALA A 149 -3.42 15.08 6.96
CA ALA A 149 -2.25 15.29 6.11
C ALA A 149 -2.27 16.67 5.41
N LEU A 150 -3.44 17.10 4.93
CA LEU A 150 -3.61 18.46 4.35
C LEU A 150 -3.37 19.56 5.39
N LEU A 151 -3.85 19.37 6.62
CA LEU A 151 -3.60 20.31 7.71
C LEU A 151 -2.12 20.34 8.07
N ALA A 152 -1.47 19.17 8.17
CA ALA A 152 -0.03 19.08 8.40
C ALA A 152 0.79 19.80 7.33
N ARG A 153 0.40 19.70 6.04
CA ARG A 153 1.03 20.44 4.95
C ARG A 153 0.97 21.95 5.18
N ARG A 154 -0.19 22.48 5.60
CA ARG A 154 -0.34 23.92 5.91
C ARG A 154 0.53 24.34 7.11
N LEU A 155 0.59 23.53 8.15
CA LEU A 155 1.46 23.78 9.31
C LEU A 155 2.94 23.77 8.91
N ALA A 156 3.32 22.88 8.01
CA ALA A 156 4.67 22.77 7.49
C ALA A 156 5.13 24.00 6.68
N GLU A 157 4.23 24.80 6.10
CA GLU A 157 4.59 26.03 5.39
C GLU A 157 5.38 27.01 6.27
N THR A 158 5.08 27.04 7.59
CA THR A 158 5.79 27.87 8.55
C THR A 158 7.08 27.23 9.06
N GLU A 159 7.08 25.92 9.24
CA GLU A 159 8.18 25.19 9.88
C GLU A 159 9.25 24.67 8.90
N LEU A 160 8.85 24.43 7.67
CA LEU A 160 9.69 23.92 6.58
C LEU A 160 9.56 24.83 5.35
N PRO A 161 9.89 26.11 5.46
CA PRO A 161 9.64 27.09 4.39
C PRO A 161 10.34 26.67 3.09
N GLY A 162 9.56 26.57 2.01
CA GLY A 162 10.06 26.19 0.70
C GLY A 162 10.27 24.68 0.48
N PHE A 163 10.07 23.83 1.49
CA PHE A 163 10.12 22.36 1.29
C PHE A 163 8.83 21.88 0.61
N PRO A 164 8.91 21.26 -0.57
CA PRO A 164 7.72 20.90 -1.33
C PRO A 164 7.03 19.66 -0.72
N ILE A 165 5.74 19.82 -0.44
CA ILE A 165 4.88 18.78 0.15
C ILE A 165 3.62 18.63 -0.69
N GLU A 166 3.37 17.43 -1.18
CA GLU A 166 2.13 17.06 -1.88
C GLU A 166 1.34 16.03 -1.08
N VAL A 167 0.02 16.07 -1.20
CA VAL A 167 -0.89 15.12 -0.55
C VAL A 167 -1.84 14.56 -1.60
N VAL A 168 -1.96 13.24 -1.65
CA VAL A 168 -2.79 12.50 -2.61
C VAL A 168 -3.85 11.72 -1.85
N ASP A 169 -5.13 11.96 -2.15
CA ASP A 169 -6.23 11.07 -1.79
C ASP A 169 -6.33 9.96 -2.85
N THR A 170 -6.10 8.73 -2.46
CA THR A 170 -6.21 7.59 -3.38
C THR A 170 -7.65 7.18 -3.66
N GLN A 171 -8.61 7.58 -2.83
CA GLN A 171 -9.98 7.08 -2.81
C GLN A 171 -10.05 5.53 -2.69
N GLN A 172 -8.98 4.93 -2.21
CA GLN A 172 -8.80 3.49 -2.06
C GLN A 172 -8.45 3.14 -0.61
N VAL A 173 -8.46 1.84 -0.31
CA VAL A 173 -8.08 1.24 0.96
C VAL A 173 -7.21 0.01 0.73
N ALA A 174 -6.58 -0.49 1.78
CA ALA A 174 -5.77 -1.71 1.73
C ALA A 174 -4.78 -1.68 0.57
N MET A 175 -4.50 -2.81 -0.07
CA MET A 175 -3.48 -2.86 -1.14
C MET A 175 -3.87 -2.13 -2.44
N ALA A 176 -5.12 -1.68 -2.63
CA ALA A 176 -5.40 -0.75 -3.73
C ALA A 176 -4.80 0.65 -3.47
N HIS A 177 -4.81 1.09 -2.21
CA HIS A 177 -4.02 2.22 -1.72
C HIS A 177 -2.53 1.86 -1.70
N GLY A 178 -2.18 0.69 -1.15
CA GLY A 178 -0.80 0.21 -1.06
C GLY A 178 -0.07 0.16 -2.40
N TRP A 179 -0.73 -0.23 -3.49
CA TRP A 179 -0.12 -0.19 -4.83
C TRP A 179 0.24 1.24 -5.27
N ALA A 180 -0.60 2.22 -4.98
CA ALA A 180 -0.28 3.62 -5.28
C ALA A 180 0.95 4.08 -4.49
N VAL A 181 1.06 3.69 -3.23
CA VAL A 181 2.21 3.95 -2.36
C VAL A 181 3.48 3.29 -2.89
N ILE A 182 3.42 1.98 -3.19
CA ILE A 182 4.57 1.20 -3.68
C ILE A 182 5.09 1.76 -4.99
N GLN A 183 4.21 2.04 -5.96
CA GLN A 183 4.64 2.53 -7.26
C GLN A 183 5.14 3.98 -7.18
N ALA A 184 4.58 4.82 -6.32
CA ALA A 184 5.11 6.15 -6.02
C ALA A 184 6.53 6.07 -5.42
N ALA A 185 6.76 5.15 -4.49
CA ALA A 185 8.08 4.95 -3.90
C ALA A 185 9.10 4.43 -4.93
N ARG A 186 8.70 3.51 -5.80
CA ARG A 186 9.54 3.03 -6.91
C ARG A 186 9.90 4.15 -7.89
N ALA A 187 8.93 5.01 -8.24
CA ALA A 187 9.15 6.18 -9.09
C ALA A 187 10.13 7.16 -8.44
N ALA A 188 9.98 7.41 -7.13
CA ALA A 188 10.90 8.24 -6.37
C ALA A 188 12.32 7.67 -6.35
N LEU A 189 12.48 6.36 -6.18
CA LEU A 189 13.77 5.67 -6.22
C LEU A 189 14.42 5.69 -7.62
N GLN A 190 13.62 5.84 -8.69
CA GLN A 190 14.12 6.05 -10.06
C GLN A 190 14.53 7.50 -10.32
N GLY A 191 14.37 8.41 -9.34
CA GLY A 191 14.76 9.81 -9.46
C GLY A 191 13.73 10.70 -10.15
N LEU A 192 12.47 10.27 -10.28
CA LEU A 192 11.40 11.09 -10.82
C LEU A 192 11.14 12.30 -9.92
N SER A 193 10.75 13.42 -10.51
CA SER A 193 10.36 14.64 -9.80
C SER A 193 9.12 14.41 -8.91
N LEU A 194 8.90 15.29 -7.92
CA LEU A 194 7.73 15.22 -7.05
C LEU A 194 6.40 15.20 -7.84
N SER A 195 6.29 16.01 -8.89
CA SER A 195 5.09 16.07 -9.74
C SER A 195 4.84 14.77 -10.51
N GLU A 196 5.91 14.10 -10.99
CA GLU A 196 5.81 12.81 -11.65
C GLU A 196 5.44 11.71 -10.67
N VAL A 197 6.04 11.68 -9.47
CA VAL A 197 5.69 10.73 -8.40
C VAL A 197 4.22 10.88 -7.99
N VAL A 198 3.72 12.11 -7.84
CA VAL A 198 2.30 12.39 -7.58
C VAL A 198 1.41 11.87 -8.72
N THR A 199 1.84 12.07 -9.96
CA THR A 199 1.12 11.59 -11.16
C THR A 199 1.04 10.07 -11.16
N VAL A 200 2.14 9.38 -10.84
CA VAL A 200 2.17 7.92 -10.69
C VAL A 200 1.20 7.47 -9.61
N ALA A 201 1.25 8.07 -8.42
CA ALA A 201 0.36 7.70 -7.31
C ALA A 201 -1.12 7.80 -7.70
N ARG A 202 -1.52 8.93 -8.31
CA ARG A 202 -2.90 9.17 -8.78
C ARG A 202 -3.33 8.19 -9.86
N ARG A 203 -2.47 7.94 -10.85
CA ARG A 203 -2.73 7.02 -11.95
C ARG A 203 -2.95 5.60 -11.43
N ILE A 204 -2.06 5.11 -10.57
CA ILE A 204 -2.15 3.76 -10.00
C ILE A 204 -3.41 3.63 -9.14
N ALA A 205 -3.71 4.61 -8.28
CA ALA A 205 -4.94 4.60 -7.48
C ALA A 205 -6.21 4.51 -8.34
N ALA A 206 -6.25 5.21 -9.48
CA ALA A 206 -7.38 5.19 -10.41
C ALA A 206 -7.49 3.87 -11.19
N GLN A 207 -6.36 3.21 -11.49
CA GLN A 207 -6.31 1.95 -12.22
C GLN A 207 -6.53 0.73 -11.34
N ALA A 208 -6.25 0.83 -10.04
CA ALA A 208 -6.36 -0.29 -9.12
C ALA A 208 -7.79 -0.85 -9.08
N PHE A 209 -7.87 -2.16 -9.22
CA PHE A 209 -9.07 -2.91 -8.88
C PHE A 209 -8.91 -3.45 -7.46
N VAL A 210 -9.98 -3.38 -6.67
CA VAL A 210 -10.09 -4.05 -5.38
C VAL A 210 -11.44 -4.74 -5.28
N GLY A 211 -11.40 -6.00 -4.84
CA GLY A 211 -12.59 -6.78 -4.56
C GLY A 211 -12.34 -7.70 -3.38
N PHE A 212 -13.27 -7.75 -2.45
CA PHE A 212 -13.17 -8.60 -1.27
C PHE A 212 -14.54 -9.18 -0.89
N THR A 213 -14.50 -10.24 -0.11
CA THR A 213 -15.68 -10.88 0.49
C THR A 213 -15.45 -11.05 1.99
N ASN A 214 -16.51 -10.88 2.75
CA ASN A 214 -16.54 -11.00 4.20
C ASN A 214 -17.42 -12.16 4.62
N ASP A 215 -17.19 -12.71 5.80
CA ASP A 215 -18.11 -13.69 6.38
C ASP A 215 -19.40 -13.06 6.87
N THR A 216 -19.31 -11.83 7.36
CA THR A 216 -20.44 -11.02 7.83
C THR A 216 -20.22 -9.55 7.49
N LEU A 217 -21.30 -8.80 7.34
CA LEU A 217 -21.28 -7.32 7.21
C LEU A 217 -21.32 -6.60 8.57
N GLU A 218 -21.41 -7.33 9.66
CA GLU A 218 -21.55 -6.79 11.02
C GLU A 218 -20.41 -5.80 11.35
N TYR A 219 -19.17 -6.14 10.98
CA TYR A 219 -17.99 -5.28 11.20
C TYR A 219 -18.10 -3.95 10.49
N LEU A 220 -18.49 -3.95 9.21
CA LEU A 220 -18.74 -2.73 8.44
C LEU A 220 -19.89 -1.90 9.01
N GLN A 221 -20.95 -2.58 9.49
CA GLN A 221 -22.13 -1.93 10.05
C GLN A 221 -21.80 -1.27 11.39
N ARG A 222 -21.24 -2.01 12.34
CA ARG A 222 -20.85 -1.50 13.66
C ARG A 222 -19.78 -0.42 13.56
N GLY A 223 -18.84 -0.56 12.63
CA GLY A 223 -17.82 0.43 12.36
C GLY A 223 -18.32 1.69 11.64
N GLY A 224 -19.59 1.73 11.20
CA GLY A 224 -20.17 2.87 10.47
C GLY A 224 -19.61 3.07 9.05
N ARG A 225 -18.84 2.12 8.49
CA ARG A 225 -18.25 2.16 7.16
C ARG A 225 -18.98 1.29 6.14
N ILE A 226 -20.18 0.83 6.48
CA ILE A 226 -21.01 -0.01 5.61
C ILE A 226 -21.41 0.70 4.31
N GLY A 227 -21.53 2.03 4.29
CA GLY A 227 -21.83 2.82 3.08
C GLY A 227 -23.03 2.30 2.31
N LYS A 228 -22.91 2.19 0.98
CA LYS A 228 -23.95 1.66 0.10
C LYS A 228 -24.17 0.14 0.22
N VAL A 229 -23.29 -0.56 0.94
CA VAL A 229 -23.42 -2.01 1.21
C VAL A 229 -24.60 -2.30 2.14
N THR A 230 -25.16 -1.27 2.81
CA THR A 230 -26.38 -1.38 3.63
C THR A 230 -27.54 -2.08 2.90
N SER A 231 -27.65 -1.89 1.58
CA SER A 231 -28.68 -2.56 0.77
C SER A 231 -28.57 -4.08 0.73
N MET A 232 -27.43 -4.63 1.18
CA MET A 232 -27.19 -6.08 1.25
C MET A 232 -27.45 -6.65 2.66
N VAL A 233 -27.76 -5.80 3.65
CA VAL A 233 -28.07 -6.22 5.04
C VAL A 233 -29.50 -6.75 5.07
N GLY A 234 -29.69 -7.98 5.48
CA GLY A 234 -30.99 -8.60 5.64
C GLY A 234 -31.12 -10.01 5.04
N ASP A 235 -30.45 -10.29 3.93
CA ASP A 235 -30.54 -11.57 3.21
C ASP A 235 -29.29 -12.46 3.35
N LEU A 236 -28.46 -12.24 4.39
CA LEU A 236 -27.09 -12.76 4.45
C LEU A 236 -26.94 -14.17 5.03
N LEU A 237 -28.02 -14.84 5.45
CA LEU A 237 -27.90 -16.16 6.12
C LEU A 237 -27.20 -17.22 5.26
N ASP A 238 -27.26 -17.10 3.90
CA ASP A 238 -26.64 -18.07 2.98
C ASP A 238 -25.89 -17.43 1.80
N ILE A 239 -25.50 -16.14 1.89
CA ILE A 239 -24.79 -15.48 0.80
C ILE A 239 -23.48 -14.83 1.27
N LYS A 240 -22.52 -14.76 0.36
CA LYS A 240 -21.24 -14.06 0.56
C LYS A 240 -21.26 -12.73 -0.20
N PRO A 241 -21.19 -11.59 0.49
CA PRO A 241 -21.15 -10.29 -0.16
C PRO A 241 -19.85 -10.13 -0.94
N ILE A 242 -19.91 -9.45 -2.08
CA ILE A 242 -18.75 -9.03 -2.84
C ILE A 242 -18.73 -7.51 -2.83
N ILE A 243 -17.65 -6.96 -2.32
CA ILE A 243 -17.51 -5.54 -2.03
C ILE A 243 -16.24 -5.02 -2.72
N GLY A 244 -16.31 -3.80 -3.21
CA GLY A 244 -15.17 -3.03 -3.71
C GLY A 244 -15.28 -1.59 -3.27
N MET A 245 -14.55 -0.70 -3.96
CA MET A 245 -14.58 0.73 -3.68
C MET A 245 -15.23 1.50 -4.84
N ARG A 246 -16.04 2.50 -4.50
CA ARG A 246 -16.64 3.44 -5.46
C ARG A 246 -16.80 4.82 -4.82
N GLY A 247 -16.14 5.82 -5.41
CA GLY A 247 -16.15 7.18 -4.87
C GLY A 247 -15.58 7.26 -3.45
N GLY A 248 -14.55 6.48 -3.16
CA GLY A 248 -13.90 6.46 -1.86
C GLY A 248 -14.64 5.72 -0.74
N MET A 249 -15.74 5.04 -1.04
CA MET A 249 -16.53 4.29 -0.04
C MET A 249 -16.72 2.83 -0.46
N PRO A 250 -16.86 1.90 0.51
CA PRO A 250 -17.28 0.55 0.21
C PRO A 250 -18.60 0.52 -0.57
N ALA A 251 -18.63 -0.28 -1.63
CA ALA A 251 -19.76 -0.41 -2.52
C ALA A 251 -20.02 -1.87 -2.89
N PRO A 252 -21.31 -2.27 -3.04
CA PRO A 252 -21.66 -3.62 -3.46
C PRO A 252 -21.21 -3.84 -4.90
N LEU A 253 -20.54 -4.96 -5.15
CA LEU A 253 -20.19 -5.46 -6.48
C LEU A 253 -21.02 -6.69 -6.87
N GLY A 254 -21.69 -7.32 -5.90
CA GLY A 254 -22.54 -8.48 -6.09
C GLY A 254 -22.57 -9.38 -4.87
N VAL A 255 -23.18 -10.54 -5.06
CA VAL A 255 -23.28 -11.59 -4.03
C VAL A 255 -22.95 -12.95 -4.64
N ALA A 256 -22.56 -13.90 -3.80
CA ALA A 256 -22.35 -15.30 -4.18
C ALA A 256 -22.89 -16.23 -3.10
N ARG A 257 -23.18 -17.50 -3.46
CA ARG A 257 -23.71 -18.50 -2.52
C ARG A 257 -22.63 -19.27 -1.76
N SER A 258 -21.36 -19.06 -2.10
CA SER A 258 -20.21 -19.69 -1.40
C SER A 258 -18.97 -18.83 -1.56
N ARG A 259 -17.95 -19.04 -0.71
CA ARG A 259 -16.64 -18.39 -0.84
C ARG A 259 -16.00 -18.66 -2.19
N ALA A 260 -16.01 -19.90 -2.66
CA ALA A 260 -15.43 -20.27 -3.96
C ALA A 260 -16.13 -19.53 -5.12
N ALA A 261 -17.47 -19.39 -5.08
CA ALA A 261 -18.20 -18.62 -6.06
C ALA A 261 -17.91 -17.12 -5.95
N ALA A 262 -17.71 -16.59 -4.74
CA ALA A 262 -17.30 -15.20 -4.54
C ALA A 262 -15.93 -14.92 -5.16
N TYR A 263 -14.95 -15.80 -4.97
CA TYR A 263 -13.61 -15.66 -5.54
C TYR A 263 -13.64 -15.62 -7.06
N LYS A 264 -14.32 -16.58 -7.70
CA LYS A 264 -14.52 -16.58 -9.16
C LYS A 264 -15.19 -15.30 -9.64
N ARG A 265 -16.19 -14.82 -8.90
CA ARG A 265 -16.93 -13.60 -9.27
C ARG A 265 -16.05 -12.35 -9.11
N ILE A 266 -15.21 -12.25 -8.07
CA ILE A 266 -14.27 -11.15 -7.89
C ILE A 266 -13.27 -11.09 -9.05
N VAL A 267 -12.69 -12.23 -9.45
CA VAL A 267 -11.78 -12.29 -10.61
C VAL A 267 -12.52 -11.92 -11.91
N ALA A 268 -13.74 -12.40 -12.11
CA ALA A 268 -14.56 -12.00 -13.28
C ALA A 268 -14.86 -10.49 -13.30
N LEU A 269 -15.05 -9.85 -12.15
CA LEU A 269 -15.23 -8.40 -12.06
C LEU A 269 -13.93 -7.63 -12.36
N ALA A 270 -12.79 -8.20 -12.02
CA ALA A 270 -11.48 -7.64 -12.35
C ALA A 270 -11.25 -7.58 -13.87
N LEU A 271 -11.70 -8.60 -14.63
CA LEU A 271 -11.61 -8.65 -16.09
C LEU A 271 -12.37 -7.50 -16.79
N ASN A 272 -13.38 -6.92 -16.14
CA ASN A 272 -14.07 -5.72 -16.66
C ASN A 272 -13.22 -4.43 -16.55
N ARG A 273 -12.14 -4.46 -15.80
CA ARG A 273 -11.25 -3.31 -15.55
C ARG A 273 -9.88 -3.50 -16.20
N ILE A 274 -9.37 -4.70 -16.17
CA ILE A 274 -8.06 -5.08 -16.70
C ILE A 274 -8.30 -6.27 -17.63
N PRO A 275 -8.00 -6.14 -18.94
CA PRO A 275 -8.27 -7.20 -19.92
C PRO A 275 -7.56 -8.52 -19.60
N GLU A 276 -8.18 -9.63 -19.98
CA GLU A 276 -7.57 -10.96 -19.91
C GLU A 276 -6.25 -11.02 -20.69
N GLY A 277 -5.28 -11.77 -20.17
CA GLY A 277 -3.94 -11.87 -20.74
C GLY A 277 -3.01 -10.70 -20.40
N SER A 278 -3.51 -9.65 -19.73
CA SER A 278 -2.65 -8.53 -19.30
C SER A 278 -1.59 -8.99 -18.31
N THR A 279 -0.43 -8.32 -18.34
CA THR A 279 0.56 -8.41 -17.26
C THR A 279 0.11 -7.53 -16.11
N ILE A 280 0.05 -8.09 -14.90
CA ILE A 280 -0.43 -7.43 -13.69
C ILE A 280 0.52 -7.57 -12.51
N ARG A 281 0.35 -6.73 -11.50
CA ARG A 281 0.82 -6.94 -10.13
C ARG A 281 -0.38 -7.22 -9.25
N ALA A 282 -0.29 -8.26 -8.42
CA ALA A 282 -1.40 -8.76 -7.63
C ALA A 282 -1.08 -8.79 -6.15
N ALA A 283 -2.00 -8.26 -5.34
CA ALA A 283 -2.00 -8.43 -3.90
C ALA A 283 -3.15 -9.34 -3.47
N LEU A 284 -2.83 -10.35 -2.70
CA LEU A 284 -3.75 -11.22 -1.99
C LEU A 284 -3.91 -10.70 -0.57
N MET A 285 -5.12 -10.34 -0.18
CA MET A 285 -5.39 -9.66 1.09
C MET A 285 -6.25 -10.51 2.01
N HIS A 286 -5.97 -10.48 3.30
CA HIS A 286 -6.77 -11.22 4.29
C HIS A 286 -6.83 -10.52 5.65
N VAL A 287 -7.82 -10.95 6.47
CA VAL A 287 -7.90 -10.71 7.91
C VAL A 287 -7.98 -12.06 8.59
N ALA A 288 -6.89 -12.49 9.21
CA ALA A 288 -6.75 -13.78 9.89
C ALA A 288 -7.27 -15.00 9.05
N ALA A 289 -7.02 -14.99 7.73
CA ALA A 289 -7.51 -16.01 6.80
C ALA A 289 -6.48 -16.29 5.69
N ARG A 290 -5.20 -16.44 6.06
CA ARG A 290 -4.08 -16.60 5.12
C ARG A 290 -4.26 -17.78 4.17
N ASP A 291 -4.77 -18.92 4.66
CA ASP A 291 -4.95 -20.13 3.86
C ASP A 291 -5.98 -19.97 2.73
N GLU A 292 -6.90 -19.00 2.88
CA GLU A 292 -7.93 -18.73 1.89
C GLU A 292 -7.41 -17.95 0.67
N VAL A 293 -6.37 -17.13 0.84
CA VAL A 293 -5.89 -16.25 -0.25
C VAL A 293 -5.23 -17.00 -1.39
N GLU A 294 -4.63 -18.16 -1.13
CA GLU A 294 -3.99 -18.97 -2.17
C GLU A 294 -5.01 -19.50 -3.20
N LYS A 295 -6.30 -19.58 -2.82
CA LYS A 295 -7.38 -19.92 -3.76
C LYS A 295 -7.58 -18.88 -4.84
N PHE A 296 -7.21 -17.60 -4.59
CA PHE A 296 -7.21 -16.56 -5.61
C PHE A 296 -6.04 -16.66 -6.58
N ARG A 297 -4.86 -17.15 -6.11
CA ARG A 297 -3.66 -17.24 -6.94
C ARG A 297 -3.94 -18.01 -8.22
N ALA A 298 -4.42 -19.25 -8.11
CA ALA A 298 -4.74 -20.08 -9.27
C ALA A 298 -5.74 -19.42 -10.22
N LEU A 299 -6.80 -18.80 -9.68
CA LEU A 299 -7.82 -18.11 -10.49
C LEU A 299 -7.26 -16.90 -11.24
N LEU A 300 -6.28 -16.20 -10.69
CA LEU A 300 -5.65 -15.06 -11.36
C LEU A 300 -4.63 -15.53 -12.42
N GLU A 301 -3.84 -16.57 -12.13
CA GLU A 301 -2.87 -17.16 -13.06
C GLU A 301 -3.53 -17.77 -14.30
N GLU A 302 -4.79 -18.23 -14.20
CA GLU A 302 -5.58 -18.67 -15.35
C GLU A 302 -5.93 -17.52 -16.32
N ARG A 303 -5.88 -16.26 -15.86
CA ARG A 303 -6.41 -15.08 -16.59
C ARG A 303 -5.35 -14.03 -16.92
N TYR A 304 -4.27 -13.99 -16.13
CA TYR A 304 -3.28 -12.91 -16.19
C TYR A 304 -1.85 -13.45 -16.12
N SER A 305 -0.92 -12.73 -16.71
CA SER A 305 0.50 -12.90 -16.44
C SER A 305 0.88 -12.08 -15.20
N VAL A 306 1.17 -12.73 -14.08
CA VAL A 306 1.43 -12.02 -12.83
C VAL A 306 2.93 -11.78 -12.61
N LEU A 307 3.35 -10.54 -12.72
CA LEU A 307 4.73 -10.10 -12.58
C LEU A 307 5.18 -10.09 -11.10
N GLU A 308 4.26 -9.77 -10.20
CA GLU A 308 4.56 -9.61 -8.78
C GLU A 308 3.39 -10.04 -7.91
N TRP A 309 3.70 -10.81 -6.89
CA TRP A 309 2.75 -11.22 -5.85
C TRP A 309 3.08 -10.55 -4.52
N VAL A 310 2.06 -9.99 -3.86
CA VAL A 310 2.12 -9.52 -2.48
C VAL A 310 1.03 -10.24 -1.68
N ILE A 311 1.39 -10.84 -0.55
CA ILE A 311 0.40 -11.30 0.44
C ILE A 311 0.39 -10.27 1.55
N ALA A 312 -0.76 -9.66 1.79
CA ALA A 312 -0.93 -8.60 2.76
C ALA A 312 -2.04 -8.94 3.76
N GLN A 313 -1.66 -9.03 5.03
CA GLN A 313 -2.63 -8.99 6.11
C GLN A 313 -3.11 -7.55 6.25
N LEU A 314 -4.42 -7.32 6.27
CA LEU A 314 -4.95 -5.99 6.51
C LEU A 314 -4.53 -5.51 7.89
N SER A 315 -4.30 -4.21 8.02
CA SER A 315 -3.95 -3.61 9.30
C SER A 315 -5.09 -3.74 10.31
N PRO A 316 -4.81 -3.82 11.62
CA PRO A 316 -5.83 -3.84 12.68
C PRO A 316 -6.90 -2.77 12.52
N ALA A 317 -6.52 -1.54 12.16
CA ALA A 317 -7.47 -0.45 11.94
C ALA A 317 -8.47 -0.74 10.81
N LEU A 318 -8.06 -1.41 9.73
CA LEU A 318 -8.98 -1.88 8.69
C LEU A 318 -9.77 -3.11 9.15
N GLY A 319 -9.13 -4.00 9.90
CA GLY A 319 -9.73 -5.23 10.40
C GLY A 319 -10.90 -5.00 11.36
N VAL A 320 -10.86 -3.93 12.17
CA VAL A 320 -12.01 -3.49 13.01
C VAL A 320 -13.28 -3.29 12.17
N HIS A 321 -13.14 -2.83 10.93
CA HIS A 321 -14.27 -2.57 10.03
C HIS A 321 -14.57 -3.72 9.07
N SER A 322 -13.58 -4.52 8.67
CA SER A 322 -13.80 -5.61 7.71
C SER A 322 -14.03 -6.98 8.37
N GLY A 323 -13.45 -7.19 9.53
CA GLY A 323 -13.61 -8.39 10.36
C GLY A 323 -12.74 -9.58 9.92
N PRO A 324 -12.46 -10.50 10.88
CA PRO A 324 -11.82 -11.78 10.60
C PRO A 324 -12.57 -12.56 9.52
N GLY A 325 -11.82 -13.32 8.73
CA GLY A 325 -12.38 -14.06 7.59
C GLY A 325 -12.53 -13.24 6.31
N THR A 326 -12.28 -11.93 6.34
CA THR A 326 -12.21 -11.11 5.11
C THR A 326 -11.07 -11.60 4.22
N VAL A 327 -11.36 -11.79 2.94
CA VAL A 327 -10.40 -12.18 1.90
C VAL A 327 -10.67 -11.39 0.62
N GLY A 328 -9.63 -10.95 -0.05
CA GLY A 328 -9.78 -10.20 -1.28
C GLY A 328 -8.51 -10.10 -2.10
N ILE A 329 -8.63 -9.42 -3.23
CA ILE A 329 -7.52 -9.11 -4.13
C ILE A 329 -7.48 -7.62 -4.43
N SER A 330 -6.28 -7.11 -4.66
CA SER A 330 -6.08 -5.86 -5.38
C SER A 330 -5.09 -6.09 -6.51
N ILE A 331 -5.44 -5.66 -7.71
CA ILE A 331 -4.60 -5.79 -8.89
C ILE A 331 -4.45 -4.45 -9.61
N ILE A 332 -3.28 -4.25 -10.19
CA ILE A 332 -2.97 -3.15 -11.10
C ILE A 332 -2.36 -3.69 -12.39
N PRO A 333 -2.59 -3.07 -13.54
CA PRO A 333 -1.86 -3.41 -14.75
C PRO A 333 -0.39 -3.02 -14.58
N ASP A 334 0.52 -3.82 -15.18
CA ASP A 334 1.91 -3.41 -15.30
C ASP A 334 2.01 -2.28 -16.34
N ALA A 335 2.55 -1.15 -15.92
CA ALA A 335 2.73 0.02 -16.78
C ALA A 335 4.03 0.74 -16.39
N PRO A 336 4.71 1.39 -17.35
CA PRO A 336 5.89 2.22 -17.06
C PRO A 336 5.58 3.25 -15.95
N LEU A 337 6.58 3.56 -15.13
CA LEU A 337 6.43 4.54 -14.04
C LEU A 337 6.54 5.98 -14.57
N GLY A 338 7.26 6.20 -15.66
CA GLY A 338 7.43 7.50 -16.30
C GLY A 338 7.02 7.50 -17.75
#